data_042918b50ecc7e5f23638ab2c4df5202
#
_entry.id   042918b50ecc7e5f23638ab2c4df5202
#
_cell.length_a   1.000
_cell.length_b   1.000
_cell.length_c   1.000
_cell.angle_alpha   90.00
_cell.angle_beta   90.00
_cell.angle_gamma   90.00
#
_symmetry.space_group_name_H-M   'P 1'
#
loop_
_entity.id
_entity.type
_entity.pdbx_description
1 polymer ?
#
loop_
_entity_poly.entity_id
_entity_poly.type
_entity_poly.pdbx_seq_one_letter_code
_entity_poly.pdbx_strand_id
1 'polypeptide(L)'
;MSQVINSLKSICIIRLSSIGDVTHMIPIINTLKHFAPNTDITWIIGKTEYTLVKNIKNIKFIIIDKKNIFDSIKSLLSLRKEKVFDIFLHMQVSLRSNLLSLFVKAKRKIGYNQNLSKNFHSLFSKEKIDCHKNPHVIETFFCFLKKIGIEDKKLDWSIKLDNPKDIINLKGIKYIVINPFTSSRRLNYREWNINNYKNIAAYVFNKYGIESIVVGSKTYYEKKESEKICDKGFIHNLVGKTDLQQLCNIIKDCEFYIGPDSGTLHLATMLSKPVIGLYATSNPYRTGPYNNMDFVINKYPDALMKYKKKKVPDVKWGERIRNKNAMSLITEEDVKDKVGKILGI
;
A
#
# COMPACT_ATOMS: atom_id res chain seq x y z
N MET A 1 16.64 23.39 -12.26
CA MET A 1 15.32 23.49 -11.57
C MET A 1 14.49 24.53 -12.28
N SER A 2 13.29 24.18 -12.71
CA SER A 2 12.46 25.11 -13.47
C SER A 2 11.99 26.26 -12.56
N GLN A 3 11.93 27.51 -13.09
CA GLN A 3 11.39 28.69 -12.40
C GLN A 3 9.99 28.45 -11.78
N VAL A 4 9.26 27.50 -12.33
CA VAL A 4 7.91 27.11 -11.88
C VAL A 4 7.89 26.53 -10.46
N ILE A 5 8.93 25.78 -10.05
CA ILE A 5 8.98 25.15 -8.71
C ILE A 5 9.22 26.20 -7.64
N ASN A 6 10.08 27.19 -7.90
CA ASN A 6 10.39 28.25 -6.93
C ASN A 6 9.21 29.21 -6.69
N SER A 7 8.27 29.30 -7.62
CA SER A 7 7.06 30.13 -7.49
C SER A 7 5.86 29.39 -6.88
N LEU A 8 5.97 28.08 -6.63
CA LEU A 8 4.88 27.24 -6.15
C LEU A 8 4.63 27.45 -4.66
N LYS A 9 3.52 28.11 -4.31
CA LYS A 9 3.18 28.44 -2.92
C LYS A 9 2.32 27.38 -2.23
N SER A 10 1.44 26.70 -2.98
CA SER A 10 0.48 25.79 -2.37
C SER A 10 0.05 24.63 -3.26
N ILE A 11 0.09 23.41 -2.70
CA ILE A 11 -0.38 22.17 -3.33
C ILE A 11 -1.44 21.51 -2.46
N CYS A 12 -2.54 21.09 -3.09
CA CYS A 12 -3.50 20.18 -2.46
C CYS A 12 -3.41 18.80 -3.13
N ILE A 13 -3.35 17.76 -2.33
CA ILE A 13 -3.29 16.36 -2.79
C ILE A 13 -4.53 15.62 -2.29
N ILE A 14 -5.20 14.86 -3.14
CA ILE A 14 -6.23 13.92 -2.69
C ILE A 14 -5.76 12.48 -2.91
N ARG A 15 -5.51 11.76 -1.81
CA ARG A 15 -5.30 10.31 -1.76
C ARG A 15 -5.88 9.78 -0.47
N LEU A 16 -7.10 9.20 -0.53
CA LEU A 16 -7.88 8.80 0.62
C LEU A 16 -7.49 7.42 1.16
N SER A 17 -7.10 6.52 0.28
CA SER A 17 -6.89 5.08 0.53
C SER A 17 -6.23 4.41 -0.67
N SER A 18 -5.71 3.19 -0.58
CA SER A 18 -5.63 2.31 0.58
C SER A 18 -4.31 2.49 1.34
N ILE A 19 -4.10 1.75 2.46
CA ILE A 19 -2.86 1.80 3.24
C ILE A 19 -1.64 1.60 2.34
N GLY A 20 -1.63 0.55 1.47
CA GLY A 20 -0.52 0.32 0.55
C GLY A 20 -0.25 1.48 -0.41
N ASP A 21 -1.30 2.16 -0.90
CA ASP A 21 -1.10 3.35 -1.73
C ASP A 21 -0.57 4.54 -0.91
N VAL A 22 -0.96 4.65 0.35
CA VAL A 22 -0.46 5.71 1.25
C VAL A 22 1.02 5.49 1.60
N THR A 23 1.48 4.23 1.72
CA THR A 23 2.94 3.98 1.85
C THR A 23 3.70 4.48 0.63
N HIS A 24 3.14 4.35 -0.58
CA HIS A 24 3.74 4.88 -1.81
C HIS A 24 3.69 6.41 -1.91
N MET A 25 2.78 7.07 -1.18
CA MET A 25 2.75 8.54 -1.11
C MET A 25 3.88 9.13 -0.27
N ILE A 26 4.47 8.38 0.65
CA ILE A 26 5.52 8.90 1.55
C ILE A 26 6.73 9.41 0.73
N PRO A 27 7.35 8.63 -0.18
CA PRO A 27 8.44 9.14 -1.00
C PRO A 27 8.02 10.27 -1.95
N ILE A 28 6.76 10.32 -2.38
CA ILE A 28 6.23 11.43 -3.16
C ILE A 28 6.23 12.73 -2.35
N ILE A 29 5.75 12.66 -1.11
CA ILE A 29 5.72 13.80 -0.19
C ILE A 29 7.15 14.22 0.19
N ASN A 30 8.04 13.26 0.48
CA ASN A 30 9.43 13.55 0.82
C ASN A 30 10.19 14.17 -0.37
N THR A 31 9.92 13.70 -1.59
CA THR A 31 10.45 14.32 -2.82
C THR A 31 9.91 15.75 -2.98
N LEU A 32 8.60 15.95 -2.84
CA LEU A 32 7.99 17.28 -2.95
C LEU A 32 8.59 18.26 -1.94
N LYS A 33 8.73 17.85 -0.68
CA LYS A 33 9.34 18.68 0.38
C LYS A 33 10.81 18.99 0.12
N HIS A 34 11.55 18.07 -0.49
CA HIS A 34 12.95 18.28 -0.83
C HIS A 34 13.14 19.31 -1.94
N PHE A 35 12.35 19.22 -3.01
CA PHE A 35 12.49 20.10 -4.19
C PHE A 35 11.67 21.38 -4.13
N ALA A 36 10.64 21.42 -3.27
CA ALA A 36 9.77 22.58 -3.05
C ALA A 36 9.54 22.86 -1.56
N PRO A 37 10.60 23.16 -0.77
CA PRO A 37 10.54 23.22 0.69
C PRO A 37 9.62 24.29 1.24
N ASN A 38 9.39 25.36 0.48
CA ASN A 38 8.56 26.51 0.88
C ASN A 38 7.10 26.37 0.43
N THR A 39 6.72 25.21 -0.13
CA THR A 39 5.35 24.97 -0.60
C THR A 39 4.46 24.45 0.52
N ASP A 40 3.33 25.11 0.74
CA ASP A 40 2.28 24.63 1.64
C ASP A 40 1.61 23.38 1.08
N ILE A 41 1.76 22.25 1.76
CA ILE A 41 1.13 20.99 1.35
C ILE A 41 -0.12 20.74 2.17
N THR A 42 -1.26 20.56 1.49
CA THR A 42 -2.50 20.07 2.10
C THR A 42 -2.82 18.68 1.54
N TRP A 43 -3.01 17.69 2.42
CA TRP A 43 -3.34 16.32 2.01
C TRP A 43 -4.73 15.91 2.50
N ILE A 44 -5.64 15.65 1.55
CA ILE A 44 -6.98 15.09 1.82
C ILE A 44 -6.83 13.57 1.87
N ILE A 45 -7.03 12.98 3.06
CA ILE A 45 -6.71 11.60 3.40
C ILE A 45 -7.83 10.93 4.18
N GLY A 46 -7.94 9.59 4.10
CA GLY A 46 -8.87 8.81 4.92
C GLY A 46 -8.41 8.70 6.37
N LYS A 47 -9.36 8.61 7.30
CA LYS A 47 -9.09 8.58 8.75
C LYS A 47 -8.15 7.44 9.16
N THR A 48 -8.33 6.24 8.60
CA THR A 48 -7.47 5.09 8.90
C THR A 48 -6.06 5.31 8.37
N GLU A 49 -5.94 5.78 7.15
CA GLU A 49 -4.67 6.02 6.48
C GLU A 49 -3.90 7.18 7.12
N TYR A 50 -4.61 8.19 7.61
CA TYR A 50 -4.02 9.31 8.36
C TYR A 50 -3.20 8.83 9.57
N THR A 51 -3.63 7.79 10.29
CA THR A 51 -2.91 7.29 11.47
C THR A 51 -1.50 6.83 11.15
N LEU A 52 -1.21 6.43 9.90
CA LEU A 52 0.14 6.06 9.47
C LEU A 52 1.06 7.28 9.30
N VAL A 53 0.53 8.38 8.76
CA VAL A 53 1.31 9.51 8.27
C VAL A 53 1.16 10.78 9.13
N LYS A 54 0.41 10.74 10.21
CA LYS A 54 0.09 11.90 11.06
C LYS A 54 1.31 12.65 11.59
N ASN A 55 2.44 11.95 11.74
CA ASN A 55 3.69 12.52 12.24
C ASN A 55 4.58 13.17 11.15
N ILE A 56 4.15 13.17 9.89
CA ILE A 56 4.85 13.91 8.85
C ILE A 56 4.64 15.40 9.09
N LYS A 57 5.75 16.10 9.43
CA LYS A 57 5.72 17.54 9.73
C LYS A 57 5.42 18.38 8.48
N ASN A 58 4.94 19.62 8.69
CA ASN A 58 4.71 20.62 7.65
C ASN A 58 3.71 20.17 6.55
N ILE A 59 2.67 19.45 6.96
CA ILE A 59 1.53 19.06 6.11
C ILE A 59 0.23 19.38 6.85
N LYS A 60 -0.67 20.08 6.18
CA LYS A 60 -2.06 20.25 6.64
C LYS A 60 -2.88 19.05 6.18
N PHE A 61 -3.40 18.25 7.09
CA PHE A 61 -4.27 17.12 6.76
C PHE A 61 -5.75 17.52 6.84
N ILE A 62 -6.52 17.10 5.81
CA ILE A 62 -7.98 17.13 5.81
C ILE A 62 -8.45 15.67 5.87
N ILE A 63 -8.96 15.29 7.03
CA ILE A 63 -9.31 13.90 7.32
C ILE A 63 -10.74 13.61 6.86
N ILE A 64 -10.88 12.60 6.00
CA ILE A 64 -12.18 12.11 5.51
C ILE A 64 -12.59 10.88 6.29
N ASP A 65 -13.62 11.03 7.14
CA ASP A 65 -14.20 9.91 7.88
C ASP A 65 -15.41 9.35 7.11
N LYS A 66 -15.35 8.06 6.77
CA LYS A 66 -16.45 7.36 6.08
C LYS A 66 -17.70 7.23 6.96
N LYS A 67 -17.53 7.24 8.27
CA LYS A 67 -18.63 7.14 9.24
C LYS A 67 -19.31 8.49 9.47
N ASN A 68 -18.57 9.59 9.28
CA ASN A 68 -19.06 10.95 9.44
C ASN A 68 -18.70 11.79 8.20
N ILE A 69 -19.46 11.57 7.13
CA ILE A 69 -19.23 12.25 5.84
C ILE A 69 -19.61 13.73 5.90
N PHE A 70 -20.58 14.11 6.75
CA PHE A 70 -21.02 15.50 6.87
C PHE A 70 -19.92 16.41 7.42
N ASP A 71 -19.23 16.02 8.48
CA ASP A 71 -18.10 16.80 9.02
C ASP A 71 -16.94 16.86 8.01
N SER A 72 -16.73 15.78 7.27
CA SER A 72 -15.75 15.75 6.19
C SER A 72 -16.08 16.76 5.08
N ILE A 73 -17.34 16.87 4.69
CA ILE A 73 -17.82 17.85 3.70
C ILE A 73 -17.72 19.27 4.27
N LYS A 74 -18.09 19.49 5.53
CA LYS A 74 -17.97 20.79 6.20
C LYS A 74 -16.52 21.30 6.19
N SER A 75 -15.57 20.43 6.52
CA SER A 75 -14.13 20.75 6.47
C SER A 75 -13.65 21.11 5.06
N LEU A 76 -14.16 20.42 4.03
CA LEU A 76 -13.84 20.76 2.64
C LEU A 76 -14.51 22.04 2.15
N LEU A 77 -15.71 22.35 2.62
CA LEU A 77 -16.39 23.62 2.31
C LEU A 77 -15.66 24.81 2.94
N SER A 78 -15.17 24.67 4.20
CA SER A 78 -14.31 25.68 4.82
C SER A 78 -13.04 25.90 4.00
N LEU A 79 -12.34 24.80 3.65
CA LEU A 79 -11.15 24.87 2.79
C LEU A 79 -11.43 25.60 1.47
N ARG A 80 -12.57 25.32 0.83
CA ARG A 80 -12.98 25.95 -0.43
C ARG A 80 -13.22 27.47 -0.32
N LYS A 81 -13.66 27.94 0.85
CA LYS A 81 -13.86 29.37 1.12
C LYS A 81 -12.54 30.08 1.41
N GLU A 82 -11.64 29.41 2.13
CA GLU A 82 -10.41 29.99 2.66
C GLU A 82 -9.27 30.04 1.63
N LYS A 83 -9.16 29.03 0.74
CA LYS A 83 -7.94 28.87 -0.08
C LYS A 83 -8.22 28.47 -1.53
N VAL A 84 -7.49 29.11 -2.44
CA VAL A 84 -7.32 28.67 -3.83
C VAL A 84 -5.88 28.17 -3.96
N PHE A 85 -5.72 26.89 -4.26
CA PHE A 85 -4.40 26.28 -4.43
C PHE A 85 -3.79 26.62 -5.79
N ASP A 86 -2.47 26.69 -5.87
CA ASP A 86 -1.80 26.78 -7.17
C ASP A 86 -2.01 25.48 -7.96
N ILE A 87 -1.83 24.33 -7.29
CA ILE A 87 -1.96 23.01 -7.91
C ILE A 87 -2.82 22.10 -7.04
N PHE A 88 -3.70 21.34 -7.69
CA PHE A 88 -4.42 20.22 -7.11
C PHE A 88 -4.02 18.91 -7.80
N LEU A 89 -3.45 17.97 -7.06
CA LEU A 89 -3.07 16.63 -7.54
C LEU A 89 -4.16 15.63 -7.17
N HIS A 90 -4.96 15.23 -8.17
CA HIS A 90 -6.03 14.24 -7.99
C HIS A 90 -5.48 12.82 -8.17
N MET A 91 -4.85 12.29 -7.12
CA MET A 91 -4.08 11.05 -7.15
C MET A 91 -4.90 9.81 -6.74
N GLN A 92 -6.23 9.88 -6.79
CA GLN A 92 -7.10 8.74 -6.50
C GLN A 92 -8.20 8.56 -7.52
N VAL A 93 -8.34 7.33 -8.03
CA VAL A 93 -9.39 6.95 -8.97
C VAL A 93 -10.54 6.27 -8.23
N SER A 94 -11.53 7.04 -7.81
CA SER A 94 -12.78 6.53 -7.23
C SER A 94 -13.89 7.57 -7.37
N LEU A 95 -15.15 7.13 -7.45
CA LEU A 95 -16.29 8.05 -7.53
C LEU A 95 -16.30 9.03 -6.35
N ARG A 96 -16.02 8.54 -5.13
CA ARG A 96 -15.95 9.38 -3.93
C ARG A 96 -14.88 10.47 -4.05
N SER A 97 -13.66 10.13 -4.45
CA SER A 97 -12.60 11.13 -4.60
C SER A 97 -12.93 12.13 -5.69
N ASN A 98 -13.60 11.70 -6.75
CA ASN A 98 -14.07 12.60 -7.80
C ASN A 98 -15.06 13.63 -7.25
N LEU A 99 -16.08 13.20 -6.50
CA LEU A 99 -17.05 14.11 -5.88
C LEU A 99 -16.38 15.05 -4.87
N LEU A 100 -15.50 14.54 -4.00
CA LEU A 100 -14.77 15.37 -3.04
C LEU A 100 -13.85 16.39 -3.72
N SER A 101 -13.30 16.09 -4.91
CA SER A 101 -12.45 17.01 -5.67
C SER A 101 -13.18 18.28 -6.16
N LEU A 102 -14.52 18.25 -6.22
CA LEU A 102 -15.33 19.43 -6.57
C LEU A 102 -15.26 20.53 -5.50
N PHE A 103 -14.97 20.16 -4.26
CA PHE A 103 -14.82 21.11 -3.17
C PHE A 103 -13.43 21.78 -3.13
N VAL A 104 -12.47 21.35 -3.96
CA VAL A 104 -11.13 21.93 -4.02
C VAL A 104 -11.06 22.96 -5.15
N LYS A 105 -10.73 24.23 -4.82
CA LYS A 105 -10.40 25.26 -5.78
C LYS A 105 -8.90 25.26 -6.04
N ALA A 106 -8.50 25.19 -7.31
CA ALA A 106 -7.10 25.28 -7.70
C ALA A 106 -6.97 25.90 -9.11
N LYS A 107 -5.85 26.60 -9.35
CA LYS A 107 -5.52 27.18 -10.67
C LYS A 107 -5.28 26.06 -11.69
N ARG A 108 -4.54 25.03 -11.29
CA ARG A 108 -4.27 23.84 -12.09
C ARG A 108 -4.80 22.60 -11.39
N LYS A 109 -5.52 21.75 -12.12
CA LYS A 109 -6.04 20.45 -11.62
C LYS A 109 -5.49 19.33 -12.48
N ILE A 110 -4.62 18.50 -11.88
CA ILE A 110 -3.89 17.42 -12.56
C ILE A 110 -4.44 16.08 -12.10
N GLY A 111 -4.76 15.20 -13.02
CA GLY A 111 -5.29 13.86 -12.74
C GLY A 111 -4.73 12.80 -13.68
N TYR A 112 -5.20 11.59 -13.54
CA TYR A 112 -4.83 10.48 -14.42
C TYR A 112 -5.39 10.66 -15.82
N ASN A 113 -4.66 10.17 -16.82
CA ASN A 113 -5.15 10.04 -18.19
C ASN A 113 -6.21 8.91 -18.29
N GLN A 114 -6.87 8.76 -19.43
CA GLN A 114 -7.95 7.79 -19.63
C GLN A 114 -7.48 6.34 -19.45
N ASN A 115 -6.25 6.00 -19.87
CA ASN A 115 -5.70 4.65 -19.79
C ASN A 115 -5.44 4.19 -18.33
N LEU A 116 -5.16 5.14 -17.44
CA LEU A 116 -4.87 4.91 -16.02
C LEU A 116 -6.06 5.19 -15.11
N SER A 117 -7.20 5.63 -15.65
CA SER A 117 -8.35 6.06 -14.87
C SER A 117 -9.59 5.20 -15.11
N LYS A 118 -10.57 5.35 -14.21
CA LYS A 118 -11.91 4.74 -14.20
C LYS A 118 -12.90 5.77 -13.66
N ASN A 119 -14.21 5.42 -13.70
CA ASN A 119 -15.25 6.20 -13.02
C ASN A 119 -15.29 7.68 -13.44
N PHE A 120 -15.12 7.95 -14.73
CA PHE A 120 -15.16 9.32 -15.28
C PHE A 120 -14.14 10.28 -14.66
N HIS A 121 -13.07 9.75 -14.06
CA HIS A 121 -12.03 10.55 -13.37
C HIS A 121 -11.46 11.66 -14.28
N SER A 122 -11.34 11.41 -15.58
CA SER A 122 -10.85 12.38 -16.56
C SER A 122 -11.67 13.66 -16.62
N LEU A 123 -12.94 13.67 -16.21
CA LEU A 123 -13.79 14.86 -16.20
C LEU A 123 -13.47 15.82 -15.04
N PHE A 124 -12.79 15.34 -13.98
CA PHE A 124 -12.52 16.09 -12.75
C PHE A 124 -11.16 16.80 -12.72
N SER A 125 -10.37 16.69 -13.79
CA SER A 125 -9.08 17.34 -13.91
C SER A 125 -8.86 17.82 -15.35
N LYS A 126 -8.39 19.06 -15.53
CA LYS A 126 -8.12 19.61 -16.86
C LYS A 126 -6.81 19.06 -17.43
N GLU A 127 -5.77 18.99 -16.61
CA GLU A 127 -4.47 18.44 -16.99
C GLU A 127 -4.36 16.97 -16.63
N LYS A 128 -3.60 16.22 -17.42
CA LYS A 128 -3.37 14.80 -17.26
C LYS A 128 -1.88 14.51 -17.12
N ILE A 129 -1.58 13.50 -16.28
CA ILE A 129 -0.23 12.96 -16.24
C ILE A 129 0.06 12.16 -17.50
N ASP A 130 1.32 12.18 -17.89
CA ASP A 130 1.88 11.29 -18.89
C ASP A 130 2.90 10.36 -18.21
N CYS A 131 2.77 9.05 -18.46
CA CYS A 131 3.62 8.02 -17.89
C CYS A 131 4.05 7.06 -18.98
N HIS A 132 5.22 6.47 -18.81
CA HIS A 132 5.65 5.37 -19.66
C HIS A 132 4.64 4.20 -19.64
N LYS A 133 4.72 3.34 -20.62
CA LYS A 133 3.84 2.16 -20.74
C LYS A 133 4.07 1.21 -19.55
N ASN A 134 2.98 0.73 -18.96
CA ASN A 134 3.00 -0.28 -17.89
C ASN A 134 3.80 0.12 -16.62
N PRO A 135 3.55 1.27 -16.01
CA PRO A 135 4.30 1.69 -14.83
C PRO A 135 3.90 0.93 -13.58
N HIS A 136 4.81 0.79 -12.64
CA HIS A 136 4.46 0.44 -11.27
C HIS A 136 3.57 1.55 -10.65
N VAL A 137 2.75 1.22 -9.64
CA VAL A 137 1.83 2.21 -9.02
C VAL A 137 2.59 3.43 -8.48
N ILE A 138 3.72 3.24 -7.81
CA ILE A 138 4.53 4.36 -7.29
C ILE A 138 5.08 5.24 -8.42
N GLU A 139 5.49 4.63 -9.54
CA GLU A 139 5.96 5.36 -10.71
C GLU A 139 4.86 6.27 -11.28
N THR A 140 3.63 5.77 -11.28
CA THR A 140 2.46 6.58 -11.66
C THR A 140 2.29 7.80 -10.75
N PHE A 141 2.65 7.69 -9.46
CA PHE A 141 2.60 8.83 -8.53
C PHE A 141 3.73 9.83 -8.82
N PHE A 142 4.93 9.36 -9.17
CA PHE A 142 6.01 10.24 -9.59
C PHE A 142 5.69 10.99 -10.90
N CYS A 143 4.88 10.44 -11.80
CA CYS A 143 4.42 11.16 -12.99
C CYS A 143 3.65 12.46 -12.65
N PHE A 144 2.98 12.52 -11.49
CA PHE A 144 2.37 13.78 -11.02
C PHE A 144 3.42 14.83 -10.67
N LEU A 145 4.51 14.43 -10.03
CA LEU A 145 5.61 15.36 -9.71
C LEU A 145 6.33 15.82 -10.98
N LYS A 146 6.57 14.90 -11.91
CA LYS A 146 7.12 15.24 -13.22
C LYS A 146 6.24 16.26 -13.96
N LYS A 147 4.91 16.11 -13.92
CA LYS A 147 3.94 17.06 -14.55
C LYS A 147 4.01 18.47 -13.98
N ILE A 148 4.51 18.64 -12.76
CA ILE A 148 4.72 19.96 -12.15
C ILE A 148 6.18 20.44 -12.21
N GLY A 149 7.06 19.68 -12.89
CA GLY A 149 8.45 20.07 -13.15
C GLY A 149 9.48 19.50 -12.17
N ILE A 150 9.09 18.53 -11.30
CA ILE A 150 10.03 17.79 -10.44
C ILE A 150 10.37 16.47 -11.15
N GLU A 151 11.53 16.43 -11.80
CA GLU A 151 12.00 15.26 -12.58
C GLU A 151 12.66 14.20 -11.69
N ASP A 152 13.44 14.66 -10.73
CA ASP A 152 14.20 13.78 -9.84
C ASP A 152 13.32 13.14 -8.77
N LYS A 153 13.68 11.91 -8.39
CA LYS A 153 12.97 11.11 -7.38
C LYS A 153 13.83 10.95 -6.15
N LYS A 154 13.29 11.28 -4.99
CA LYS A 154 13.86 10.90 -3.70
C LYS A 154 13.06 9.73 -3.14
N LEU A 155 13.58 8.52 -3.32
CA LEU A 155 12.95 7.29 -2.81
C LEU A 155 13.22 7.13 -1.32
N ASP A 156 12.59 7.98 -0.52
CA ASP A 156 12.74 8.03 0.93
C ASP A 156 11.40 7.75 1.61
N TRP A 157 11.29 6.59 2.26
CA TRP A 157 10.12 6.15 3.04
C TRP A 157 10.21 6.52 4.51
N SER A 158 11.18 7.35 4.91
CA SER A 158 11.37 7.72 6.31
C SER A 158 10.16 8.47 6.84
N ILE A 159 9.55 7.93 7.89
CA ILE A 159 8.51 8.56 8.69
C ILE A 159 8.78 8.30 10.18
N LYS A 160 8.37 9.24 11.02
CA LYS A 160 8.39 9.01 12.47
C LYS A 160 7.16 8.17 12.84
N LEU A 161 7.39 6.96 13.33
CA LEU A 161 6.36 6.14 13.95
C LEU A 161 6.17 6.55 15.41
N ASP A 162 4.97 6.33 15.95
CA ASP A 162 4.73 6.41 17.39
C ASP A 162 5.49 5.25 18.07
N ASN A 163 5.71 5.39 19.36
CA ASN A 163 6.18 4.31 20.22
C ASN A 163 5.00 3.82 21.10
N PRO A 164 4.04 3.07 20.56
CA PRO A 164 2.88 2.60 21.31
C PRO A 164 3.32 1.54 22.33
N LYS A 165 2.49 1.33 23.35
CA LYS A 165 2.71 0.26 24.32
C LYS A 165 2.77 -1.10 23.61
N ASP A 166 3.72 -1.92 24.04
CA ASP A 166 3.84 -3.30 23.56
C ASP A 166 2.56 -4.09 23.86
N ILE A 167 2.09 -4.83 22.87
CA ILE A 167 0.91 -5.69 22.99
C ILE A 167 1.34 -7.08 23.49
N ILE A 168 2.56 -7.47 23.16
CA ILE A 168 3.15 -8.75 23.47
C ILE A 168 4.62 -8.52 23.80
N ASN A 169 5.14 -9.24 24.78
CA ASN A 169 6.56 -9.20 25.09
C ASN A 169 7.34 -10.06 24.08
N LEU A 170 8.03 -9.38 23.17
CA LEU A 170 8.86 -10.00 22.11
C LEU A 170 10.37 -9.83 22.37
N LYS A 171 10.74 -9.37 23.57
CA LYS A 171 12.14 -9.08 23.88
C LYS A 171 12.98 -10.37 23.81
N GLY A 172 13.98 -10.33 22.91
CA GLY A 172 14.89 -11.47 22.71
C GLY A 172 14.35 -12.59 21.81
N ILE A 173 13.12 -12.45 21.30
CA ILE A 173 12.50 -13.46 20.41
C ILE A 173 12.72 -13.04 18.96
N LYS A 174 13.31 -13.93 18.16
CA LYS A 174 13.32 -13.78 16.68
C LYS A 174 11.99 -14.26 16.12
N TYR A 175 11.39 -13.46 15.25
CA TYR A 175 10.08 -13.81 14.67
C TYR A 175 9.91 -13.32 13.24
N ILE A 176 9.03 -14.00 12.53
CA ILE A 176 8.51 -13.55 11.24
C ILE A 176 7.09 -13.01 11.39
N VAL A 177 6.67 -12.14 10.48
CA VAL A 177 5.29 -11.67 10.41
C VAL A 177 4.57 -12.34 9.24
N ILE A 178 3.43 -12.95 9.52
CA ILE A 178 2.55 -13.57 8.54
C ILE A 178 1.22 -12.79 8.50
N ASN A 179 0.85 -12.30 7.33
CA ASN A 179 -0.51 -11.80 7.10
C ASN A 179 -1.17 -12.62 5.98
N PRO A 180 -2.05 -13.58 6.31
CA PRO A 180 -2.71 -14.40 5.31
C PRO A 180 -3.82 -13.66 4.54
N PHE A 181 -4.28 -12.52 5.05
CA PHE A 181 -5.54 -11.90 4.70
C PHE A 181 -5.40 -10.74 3.73
N THR A 182 -6.49 -10.48 3.00
CA THR A 182 -6.63 -9.34 2.11
C THR A 182 -7.95 -8.62 2.35
N SER A 183 -8.11 -7.41 1.78
CA SER A 183 -9.37 -6.68 1.94
C SER A 183 -10.57 -7.49 1.42
N SER A 184 -11.62 -7.59 2.22
CA SER A 184 -12.88 -8.25 1.86
C SER A 184 -13.58 -7.53 0.70
N ARG A 185 -13.35 -7.98 -0.53
CA ARG A 185 -14.02 -7.49 -1.74
C ARG A 185 -14.53 -8.66 -2.55
N ARG A 186 -15.70 -8.50 -3.17
CA ARG A 186 -16.26 -9.51 -4.06
C ARG A 186 -15.22 -9.93 -5.13
N LEU A 187 -15.06 -11.23 -5.35
CA LEU A 187 -14.13 -11.82 -6.31
C LEU A 187 -12.64 -11.45 -6.05
N ASN A 188 -12.28 -11.31 -4.79
CA ASN A 188 -10.90 -11.11 -4.36
C ASN A 188 -10.31 -12.45 -3.90
N TYR A 189 -9.63 -13.16 -4.79
CA TYR A 189 -9.05 -14.49 -4.57
C TYR A 189 -7.53 -14.42 -4.39
N ARG A 190 -7.03 -13.44 -3.63
CA ARG A 190 -5.59 -13.25 -3.39
C ARG A 190 -5.06 -14.02 -2.19
N GLU A 191 -5.92 -14.62 -1.40
CA GLU A 191 -5.52 -15.35 -0.20
C GLU A 191 -5.01 -16.75 -0.57
N TRP A 192 -3.86 -17.10 -0.02
CA TRP A 192 -3.31 -18.44 -0.12
C TRP A 192 -3.97 -19.34 0.93
N ASN A 193 -3.87 -20.66 0.78
CA ASN A 193 -4.48 -21.59 1.73
C ASN A 193 -3.91 -21.35 3.13
N ILE A 194 -4.80 -21.22 4.12
CA ILE A 194 -4.44 -20.91 5.49
C ILE A 194 -3.52 -21.98 6.11
N ASN A 195 -3.72 -23.27 5.77
CA ASN A 195 -2.90 -24.38 6.26
C ASN A 195 -1.46 -24.31 5.74
N ASN A 196 -1.24 -23.79 4.54
CA ASN A 196 0.11 -23.62 4.02
C ASN A 196 0.91 -22.62 4.85
N TYR A 197 0.29 -21.53 5.33
CA TYR A 197 0.95 -20.59 6.25
C TYR A 197 1.32 -21.27 7.57
N LYS A 198 0.45 -22.13 8.12
CA LYS A 198 0.73 -22.93 9.31
C LYS A 198 1.94 -23.85 9.09
N ASN A 199 1.99 -24.55 7.97
CA ASN A 199 3.10 -25.43 7.60
C ASN A 199 4.42 -24.67 7.44
N ILE A 200 4.38 -23.48 6.83
CA ILE A 200 5.56 -22.61 6.72
C ILE A 200 6.02 -22.12 8.09
N ALA A 201 5.10 -21.70 8.97
CA ALA A 201 5.45 -21.29 10.33
C ALA A 201 6.11 -22.44 11.11
N ALA A 202 5.58 -23.66 11.00
CA ALA A 202 6.18 -24.86 11.61
C ALA A 202 7.56 -25.17 11.01
N TYR A 203 7.72 -25.07 9.69
CA TYR A 203 9.03 -25.26 9.04
C TYR A 203 10.07 -24.24 9.53
N VAL A 204 9.69 -22.97 9.61
CA VAL A 204 10.59 -21.91 10.06
C VAL A 204 11.00 -22.09 11.51
N PHE A 205 10.05 -22.47 12.38
CA PHE A 205 10.36 -22.75 13.79
C PHE A 205 11.25 -23.99 13.95
N ASN A 206 10.89 -25.10 13.33
CA ASN A 206 11.62 -26.38 13.50
C ASN A 206 13.04 -26.30 12.93
N LYS A 207 13.27 -25.57 11.85
CA LYS A 207 14.58 -25.50 11.21
C LYS A 207 15.45 -24.39 11.74
N TYR A 208 14.87 -23.25 12.15
CA TYR A 208 15.62 -22.03 12.46
C TYR A 208 15.36 -21.48 13.87
N GLY A 209 14.41 -22.06 14.63
CA GLY A 209 14.05 -21.56 15.96
C GLY A 209 13.38 -20.18 15.94
N ILE A 210 12.80 -19.76 14.79
CA ILE A 210 12.19 -18.44 14.60
C ILE A 210 10.67 -18.58 14.74
N GLU A 211 10.07 -17.80 15.64
CA GLU A 211 8.64 -17.82 15.90
C GLU A 211 7.83 -17.07 14.82
N SER A 212 6.51 -17.16 14.87
CA SER A 212 5.63 -16.50 13.91
C SER A 212 4.60 -15.61 14.60
N ILE A 213 4.37 -14.42 14.08
CA ILE A 213 3.29 -13.53 14.48
C ILE A 213 2.30 -13.38 13.34
N VAL A 214 1.06 -13.82 13.57
CA VAL A 214 -0.03 -13.71 12.61
C VAL A 214 -0.77 -12.41 12.86
N VAL A 215 -0.89 -11.57 11.82
CA VAL A 215 -1.55 -10.27 11.88
C VAL A 215 -2.72 -10.21 10.91
N GLY A 216 -3.66 -9.30 11.18
CA GLY A 216 -4.86 -9.11 10.36
C GLY A 216 -5.78 -8.06 10.95
N SER A 217 -6.91 -7.82 10.28
CA SER A 217 -7.91 -6.83 10.70
C SER A 217 -8.86 -7.37 11.79
N LYS A 218 -9.76 -6.49 12.26
CA LYS A 218 -10.75 -6.81 13.30
C LYS A 218 -11.98 -7.57 12.78
N THR A 219 -12.00 -8.04 11.52
CA THR A 219 -13.16 -8.74 10.95
C THR A 219 -13.35 -10.11 11.61
N TYR A 220 -14.61 -10.54 11.73
CA TYR A 220 -14.94 -11.84 12.25
C TYR A 220 -14.28 -12.98 11.47
N TYR A 221 -14.29 -12.86 10.12
CA TYR A 221 -13.67 -13.82 9.23
C TYR A 221 -12.18 -14.02 9.53
N GLU A 222 -11.40 -12.94 9.60
CA GLU A 222 -9.96 -13.04 9.82
C GLU A 222 -9.63 -13.59 11.22
N LYS A 223 -10.39 -13.20 12.24
CA LYS A 223 -10.25 -13.77 13.60
C LYS A 223 -10.46 -15.26 13.61
N LYS A 224 -11.59 -15.75 13.04
CA LYS A 224 -11.91 -17.16 12.97
C LYS A 224 -10.90 -17.97 12.17
N GLU A 225 -10.48 -17.48 11.01
CA GLU A 225 -9.51 -18.17 10.17
C GLU A 225 -8.11 -18.20 10.83
N SER A 226 -7.72 -17.17 11.57
CA SER A 226 -6.43 -17.14 12.27
C SER A 226 -6.30 -18.19 13.37
N GLU A 227 -7.40 -18.62 14.00
CA GLU A 227 -7.41 -19.70 15.00
C GLU A 227 -6.90 -21.01 14.41
N LYS A 228 -7.12 -21.27 13.12
CA LYS A 228 -6.65 -22.48 12.43
C LYS A 228 -5.13 -22.55 12.28
N ILE A 229 -4.45 -21.39 12.27
CA ILE A 229 -2.99 -21.32 12.20
C ILE A 229 -2.38 -21.35 13.59
N CYS A 230 -2.97 -20.63 14.54
CA CYS A 230 -2.38 -20.29 15.83
C CYS A 230 -2.71 -21.32 16.92
N ASP A 231 -2.54 -22.60 16.61
CA ASP A 231 -2.75 -23.73 17.54
C ASP A 231 -1.45 -24.25 18.19
N LYS A 232 -0.32 -23.62 17.87
CA LYS A 232 1.01 -23.96 18.38
C LYS A 232 1.60 -22.82 19.20
N GLY A 233 2.35 -23.14 20.26
CA GLY A 233 2.92 -22.17 21.19
C GLY A 233 3.89 -21.15 20.56
N PHE A 234 4.51 -21.49 19.43
CA PHE A 234 5.41 -20.61 18.67
C PHE A 234 4.72 -19.75 17.61
N ILE A 235 3.38 -19.76 17.53
CA ILE A 235 2.59 -18.94 16.61
C ILE A 235 1.68 -18.01 17.41
N HIS A 236 2.00 -16.73 17.42
CA HIS A 236 1.27 -15.71 18.18
C HIS A 236 0.17 -15.07 17.36
N ASN A 237 -1.06 -15.11 17.84
CA ASN A 237 -2.21 -14.50 17.18
C ASN A 237 -2.44 -13.06 17.60
N LEU A 238 -2.10 -12.10 16.73
CA LEU A 238 -2.37 -10.68 16.90
C LEU A 238 -3.45 -10.14 15.95
N VAL A 239 -4.23 -11.02 15.31
CA VAL A 239 -5.32 -10.63 14.41
C VAL A 239 -6.37 -9.80 15.14
N GLY A 240 -6.57 -8.57 14.69
CA GLY A 240 -7.51 -7.61 15.28
C GLY A 240 -7.08 -7.00 16.62
N LYS A 241 -5.87 -7.27 17.09
CA LYS A 241 -5.36 -6.76 18.36
C LYS A 241 -4.45 -5.54 18.21
N THR A 242 -3.98 -5.26 17.01
CA THR A 242 -3.08 -4.12 16.71
C THR A 242 -3.82 -2.94 16.11
N ASP A 243 -3.38 -1.74 16.43
CA ASP A 243 -3.57 -0.58 15.56
C ASP A 243 -2.47 -0.52 14.48
N LEU A 244 -2.52 0.49 13.62
CA LEU A 244 -1.60 0.58 12.49
C LEU A 244 -0.16 0.93 12.93
N GLN A 245 0.02 1.70 14.00
CA GLN A 245 1.35 2.05 14.52
C GLN A 245 1.99 0.87 15.23
N GLN A 246 1.22 0.14 16.02
CA GLN A 246 1.64 -1.11 16.67
C GLN A 246 2.03 -2.17 15.63
N LEU A 247 1.24 -2.30 14.56
CA LEU A 247 1.53 -3.19 13.45
C LEU A 247 2.85 -2.81 12.75
N CYS A 248 3.11 -1.51 12.52
CA CYS A 248 4.38 -1.05 11.96
C CYS A 248 5.58 -1.42 12.85
N ASN A 249 5.46 -1.27 14.18
CA ASN A 249 6.55 -1.63 15.09
C ASN A 249 6.81 -3.15 15.09
N ILE A 250 5.77 -3.97 15.11
CA ILE A 250 5.90 -5.42 14.99
C ILE A 250 6.58 -5.82 13.67
N ILE A 251 6.20 -5.20 12.55
CA ILE A 251 6.82 -5.47 11.25
C ILE A 251 8.26 -4.94 11.22
N LYS A 252 8.55 -3.80 11.82
CA LYS A 252 9.87 -3.19 11.86
C LYS A 252 10.93 -4.11 12.50
N ASP A 253 10.56 -4.88 13.49
CA ASP A 253 11.48 -5.72 14.26
C ASP A 253 11.49 -7.19 13.82
N CYS A 254 10.66 -7.60 12.84
CA CYS A 254 10.64 -8.98 12.34
C CYS A 254 11.86 -9.29 11.46
N GLU A 255 12.20 -10.56 11.32
CA GLU A 255 13.24 -11.03 10.39
C GLU A 255 12.79 -10.82 8.93
N PHE A 256 11.57 -11.25 8.61
CA PHE A 256 10.93 -11.04 7.30
C PHE A 256 9.41 -11.15 7.39
N TYR A 257 8.75 -10.73 6.32
CA TYR A 257 7.30 -10.73 6.19
C TYR A 257 6.84 -11.72 5.11
N ILE A 258 5.73 -12.43 5.35
CA ILE A 258 5.06 -13.29 4.35
C ILE A 258 3.60 -12.86 4.18
N GLY A 259 3.16 -12.70 2.95
CA GLY A 259 1.75 -12.45 2.67
C GLY A 259 1.43 -12.16 1.21
N PRO A 260 0.13 -12.09 0.86
CA PRO A 260 -0.33 -11.76 -0.48
C PRO A 260 -0.25 -10.26 -0.77
N ASP A 261 -0.60 -9.87 -2.00
CA ASP A 261 -0.78 -8.46 -2.43
C ASP A 261 -1.79 -7.74 -1.51
N SER A 262 -1.30 -7.07 -0.48
CA SER A 262 -2.08 -6.42 0.58
C SER A 262 -1.43 -5.12 1.07
N GLY A 263 -2.17 -4.31 1.84
CA GLY A 263 -1.63 -3.08 2.42
C GLY A 263 -0.47 -3.33 3.40
N THR A 264 -0.51 -4.43 4.15
CA THR A 264 0.53 -4.82 5.11
C THR A 264 1.83 -5.26 4.43
N LEU A 265 1.77 -5.86 3.25
CA LEU A 265 2.95 -6.15 2.43
C LEU A 265 3.71 -4.86 2.09
N HIS A 266 2.99 -3.81 1.73
CA HIS A 266 3.59 -2.51 1.43
C HIS A 266 4.11 -1.79 2.68
N LEU A 267 3.52 -2.02 3.86
CA LEU A 267 4.11 -1.55 5.13
C LEU A 267 5.45 -2.23 5.39
N ALA A 268 5.56 -3.54 5.20
CA ALA A 268 6.81 -4.27 5.36
C ALA A 268 7.89 -3.77 4.37
N THR A 269 7.51 -3.52 3.12
CA THR A 269 8.39 -2.92 2.10
C THR A 269 8.87 -1.53 2.52
N MET A 270 7.95 -0.67 2.98
CA MET A 270 8.24 0.67 3.49
C MET A 270 9.25 0.64 4.65
N LEU A 271 9.15 -0.38 5.51
CA LEU A 271 10.01 -0.58 6.67
C LEU A 271 11.30 -1.34 6.32
N SER A 272 11.60 -1.49 5.03
CA SER A 272 12.82 -2.13 4.49
C SER A 272 13.02 -3.58 4.95
N LYS A 273 11.93 -4.30 5.25
CA LYS A 273 12.01 -5.72 5.59
C LYS A 273 12.04 -6.58 4.34
N PRO A 274 12.72 -7.73 4.35
CA PRO A 274 12.57 -8.74 3.32
C PRO A 274 11.12 -9.19 3.24
N VAL A 275 10.54 -9.27 2.02
CA VAL A 275 9.12 -9.56 1.83
C VAL A 275 8.94 -10.75 0.90
N ILE A 276 8.46 -11.87 1.42
CA ILE A 276 7.97 -13.00 0.61
C ILE A 276 6.54 -12.67 0.17
N GLY A 277 6.45 -12.03 -1.00
CA GLY A 277 5.17 -11.62 -1.58
C GLY A 277 4.56 -12.72 -2.46
N LEU A 278 3.31 -13.11 -2.21
CA LEU A 278 2.62 -14.19 -2.91
C LEU A 278 1.71 -13.63 -4.01
N TYR A 279 2.10 -13.85 -5.28
CA TYR A 279 1.43 -13.27 -6.45
C TYR A 279 1.04 -14.33 -7.48
N ALA A 280 -0.26 -14.62 -7.60
CA ALA A 280 -0.81 -15.41 -8.70
C ALA A 280 -2.04 -14.75 -9.34
N THR A 281 -2.72 -13.85 -8.61
CA THR A 281 -3.95 -13.21 -9.09
C THR A 281 -3.76 -11.77 -9.52
N SER A 282 -2.65 -11.14 -9.19
CA SER A 282 -2.27 -9.78 -9.57
C SER A 282 -0.84 -9.74 -10.07
N ASN A 283 -0.53 -8.78 -10.95
CA ASN A 283 0.79 -8.60 -11.53
C ASN A 283 1.73 -7.88 -10.54
N PRO A 284 2.80 -8.54 -10.03
CA PRO A 284 3.71 -7.93 -9.07
C PRO A 284 4.54 -6.79 -9.67
N TYR A 285 4.79 -6.77 -10.98
CA TYR A 285 5.48 -5.64 -11.63
C TYR A 285 4.67 -4.35 -11.60
N ARG A 286 3.35 -4.45 -11.35
CA ARG A 286 2.47 -3.29 -11.16
C ARG A 286 2.27 -2.92 -9.70
N THR A 287 2.09 -3.91 -8.81
CA THR A 287 1.67 -3.71 -7.41
C THR A 287 2.53 -4.48 -6.42
N GLY A 288 3.70 -4.96 -6.82
CA GLY A 288 4.59 -5.69 -5.94
C GLY A 288 5.34 -4.78 -4.96
N PRO A 289 6.16 -5.37 -4.08
CA PRO A 289 7.02 -4.61 -3.19
C PRO A 289 8.09 -3.87 -4.00
N TYR A 290 7.96 -2.55 -4.09
CA TYR A 290 8.86 -1.72 -4.88
C TYR A 290 10.29 -1.79 -4.33
N ASN A 291 11.27 -2.07 -5.21
CA ASN A 291 12.68 -2.33 -4.87
C ASN A 291 12.93 -3.51 -3.92
N ASN A 292 11.97 -4.47 -3.82
CA ASN A 292 12.08 -5.64 -2.97
C ASN A 292 11.44 -6.86 -3.68
N MET A 293 11.81 -7.04 -4.96
CA MET A 293 11.21 -8.09 -5.82
C MET A 293 11.90 -9.45 -5.71
N ASP A 294 13.09 -9.55 -5.11
CA ASP A 294 13.94 -10.75 -5.11
C ASP A 294 13.28 -11.95 -4.42
N PHE A 295 12.44 -11.68 -3.43
CA PHE A 295 11.73 -12.70 -2.68
C PHE A 295 10.26 -12.86 -3.10
N VAL A 296 9.81 -12.16 -4.14
CA VAL A 296 8.45 -12.31 -4.67
C VAL A 296 8.30 -13.66 -5.39
N ILE A 297 7.23 -14.38 -5.05
CA ILE A 297 6.80 -15.58 -5.78
C ILE A 297 5.76 -15.15 -6.80
N ASN A 298 6.17 -15.14 -8.08
CA ASN A 298 5.35 -14.65 -9.18
C ASN A 298 4.80 -15.81 -10.02
N LYS A 299 3.61 -16.27 -9.71
CA LYS A 299 2.84 -17.26 -10.52
C LYS A 299 1.73 -16.60 -11.35
N TYR A 300 1.75 -15.25 -11.48
CA TYR A 300 0.77 -14.54 -12.28
C TYR A 300 0.79 -14.90 -13.77
N PRO A 301 1.95 -15.05 -14.43
CA PRO A 301 2.01 -15.53 -15.81
C PRO A 301 1.39 -16.93 -15.99
N ASP A 302 1.68 -17.85 -15.07
CA ASP A 302 1.15 -19.22 -15.09
C ASP A 302 -0.38 -19.22 -14.91
N ALA A 303 -0.87 -18.38 -13.99
CA ALA A 303 -2.29 -18.21 -13.76
C ALA A 303 -3.01 -17.59 -14.98
N LEU A 304 -2.40 -16.62 -15.67
CA LEU A 304 -2.93 -16.08 -16.92
C LEU A 304 -3.05 -17.16 -18.00
N MET A 305 -2.00 -17.94 -18.19
CA MET A 305 -1.99 -19.03 -19.17
C MET A 305 -3.04 -20.09 -18.82
N LYS A 306 -3.08 -20.54 -17.55
CA LYS A 306 -3.99 -21.58 -17.11
C LYS A 306 -5.46 -21.19 -17.20
N TYR A 307 -5.80 -19.98 -16.72
CA TYR A 307 -7.22 -19.58 -16.52
C TYR A 307 -7.78 -18.62 -17.57
N LYS A 308 -6.91 -17.97 -18.35
CA LYS A 308 -7.34 -17.03 -19.40
C LYS A 308 -6.79 -17.35 -20.79
N LYS A 309 -5.87 -18.32 -20.92
CA LYS A 309 -5.20 -18.66 -22.18
C LYS A 309 -4.51 -17.44 -22.82
N LYS A 310 -3.93 -16.56 -22.00
CA LYS A 310 -3.27 -15.31 -22.41
C LYS A 310 -1.90 -15.18 -21.77
N LYS A 311 -0.99 -14.47 -22.45
CA LYS A 311 0.31 -14.05 -21.89
C LYS A 311 0.18 -12.65 -21.26
N VAL A 312 1.17 -12.25 -20.45
CA VAL A 312 1.19 -10.95 -19.79
C VAL A 312 1.07 -9.76 -20.76
N PRO A 313 1.72 -9.75 -21.94
CA PRO A 313 1.58 -8.67 -22.92
C PRO A 313 0.18 -8.54 -23.52
N ASP A 314 -0.60 -9.61 -23.54
CA ASP A 314 -1.92 -9.69 -24.19
C ASP A 314 -3.05 -9.17 -23.31
N VAL A 315 -2.76 -8.78 -22.07
CA VAL A 315 -3.77 -8.34 -21.13
C VAL A 315 -3.52 -6.89 -20.68
N LYS A 316 -4.57 -6.25 -20.16
CA LYS A 316 -4.42 -4.92 -19.56
C LYS A 316 -3.46 -5.00 -18.37
N TRP A 317 -2.58 -4.01 -18.20
CA TRP A 317 -1.56 -3.98 -17.15
C TRP A 317 -2.11 -4.22 -15.73
N GLY A 318 -3.32 -3.80 -15.45
CA GLY A 318 -4.01 -4.03 -14.17
C GLY A 318 -4.94 -5.24 -14.16
N GLU A 319 -4.83 -6.16 -15.14
CA GLU A 319 -5.68 -7.34 -15.22
C GLU A 319 -5.51 -8.23 -14.00
N ARG A 320 -6.63 -8.78 -13.51
CA ARG A 320 -6.64 -9.69 -12.36
C ARG A 320 -7.20 -11.05 -12.74
N ILE A 321 -6.63 -12.08 -12.17
CA ILE A 321 -7.16 -13.44 -12.22
C ILE A 321 -8.23 -13.58 -11.14
N ARG A 322 -9.47 -13.80 -11.58
CA ARG A 322 -10.62 -13.97 -10.68
C ARG A 322 -11.01 -15.44 -10.59
N ASN A 323 -10.06 -16.24 -10.11
CA ASN A 323 -10.24 -17.67 -9.93
C ASN A 323 -9.77 -18.06 -8.53
N LYS A 324 -10.62 -18.80 -7.80
CA LYS A 324 -10.35 -19.23 -6.42
C LYS A 324 -9.13 -20.16 -6.28
N ASN A 325 -8.78 -20.86 -7.35
CA ASN A 325 -7.67 -21.80 -7.37
C ASN A 325 -6.36 -21.17 -7.90
N ALA A 326 -6.31 -19.87 -8.21
CA ALA A 326 -5.11 -19.28 -8.77
C ALA A 326 -3.95 -19.27 -7.77
N MET A 327 -4.22 -19.01 -6.50
CA MET A 327 -3.19 -19.00 -5.46
C MET A 327 -2.64 -20.40 -5.13
N SER A 328 -3.32 -21.49 -5.49
CA SER A 328 -2.78 -22.86 -5.34
C SER A 328 -1.65 -23.21 -6.31
N LEU A 329 -1.34 -22.32 -7.27
CA LEU A 329 -0.14 -22.43 -8.10
C LEU A 329 1.15 -22.13 -7.31
N ILE A 330 1.03 -21.45 -6.18
CA ILE A 330 2.14 -21.21 -5.25
C ILE A 330 2.22 -22.41 -4.32
N THR A 331 3.37 -23.08 -4.31
CA THR A 331 3.64 -24.23 -3.46
C THR A 331 4.33 -23.84 -2.16
N GLU A 332 4.33 -24.71 -1.16
CA GLU A 332 5.11 -24.52 0.07
C GLU A 332 6.62 -24.49 -0.23
N GLU A 333 7.08 -25.31 -1.19
CA GLU A 333 8.49 -25.33 -1.60
C GLU A 333 8.92 -23.98 -2.21
N ASP A 334 8.08 -23.33 -3.05
CA ASP A 334 8.37 -21.98 -3.53
C ASP A 334 8.64 -21.00 -2.36
N VAL A 335 7.91 -21.15 -1.24
CA VAL A 335 8.07 -20.28 -0.06
C VAL A 335 9.30 -20.69 0.76
N LYS A 336 9.54 -22.00 0.98
CA LYS A 336 10.72 -22.49 1.71
C LYS A 336 12.02 -22.10 1.02
N ASP A 337 12.07 -22.14 -0.31
CA ASP A 337 13.22 -21.66 -1.10
C ASP A 337 13.52 -20.18 -0.85
N LYS A 338 12.46 -19.34 -0.76
CA LYS A 338 12.63 -17.91 -0.44
C LYS A 338 13.06 -17.69 1.02
N VAL A 339 12.54 -18.48 1.95
CA VAL A 339 12.98 -18.46 3.36
C VAL A 339 14.47 -18.79 3.45
N GLY A 340 14.93 -19.86 2.78
CA GLY A 340 16.34 -20.23 2.74
C GLY A 340 17.23 -19.09 2.22
N LYS A 341 16.84 -18.45 1.10
CA LYS A 341 17.57 -17.31 0.53
C LYS A 341 17.65 -16.10 1.45
N ILE A 342 16.59 -15.81 2.24
CA ILE A 342 16.60 -14.70 3.21
C ILE A 342 17.53 -15.03 4.38
N LEU A 343 17.52 -16.27 4.85
CA LEU A 343 18.29 -16.69 6.03
C LEU A 343 19.72 -17.17 5.70
N GLY A 344 20.14 -17.10 4.41
CA GLY A 344 21.52 -17.31 3.99
C GLY A 344 21.93 -18.78 3.81
N ILE A 345 20.98 -19.65 3.41
CA ILE A 345 21.22 -21.07 3.17
C ILE A 345 20.90 -21.44 1.74
#